data_c5143c5f55b7af8ad4e8f028307f2c12
#
_entry.id   c5143c5f55b7af8ad4e8f028307f2c12
#
_cell.length_a   1.000
_cell.length_b   1.000
_cell.length_c   1.000
_cell.angle_alpha   90.00
_cell.angle_beta   90.00
_cell.angle_gamma   90.00
#
_symmetry.space_group_name_H-M   'P 1'
#
loop_
_entity.id
_entity.type
_entity.pdbx_description
1 polymer ?
#
loop_
_entity_poly.entity_id
_entity_poly.type
_entity_poly.pdbx_seq_one_letter_code
_entity_poly.pdbx_strand_id
1 'polypeptide(L)'
;MIKKIILIASFLVVCSGASFSDTEEKKICTGFGKWTKDGEYTVVRSKCITEKEYQASLNAPDYLCKYYQKSIWKESEREYGKKQYKWSEGSLEKIKALKEEGKSLCDKGKLKEGEAKLREAIKIISHTRMN
;
A
#
# COMPACT_ATOMS: atom_id res chain seq x y z
N MET A 1 -46.51 -23.31 47.85
CA MET A 1 -46.26 -23.26 47.39
C MET A 1 -45.55 -23.02 46.47
N ILE A 2 -45.20 -22.99 46.00
CA ILE A 2 -44.60 -22.85 45.25
C ILE A 2 -43.66 -22.85 44.53
N LYS A 3 -43.29 -22.83 44.21
CA LYS A 3 -42.53 -22.92 43.63
C LYS A 3 -41.82 -22.84 42.72
N LYS A 4 -41.48 -22.69 42.28
CA LYS A 4 -40.85 -22.67 41.61
C LYS A 4 -40.10 -22.55 40.73
N ILE A 5 -39.84 -22.40 40.36
CA ILE A 5 -39.31 -22.38 39.56
C ILE A 5 -38.44 -22.28 38.83
N ILE A 6 -38.07 -22.11 38.59
CA ILE A 6 -37.27 -22.03 38.03
C ILE A 6 -36.53 -22.02 37.18
N LEU A 7 -36.35 -21.96 36.80
CA LEU A 7 -35.69 -22.03 36.15
C LEU A 7 -34.95 -21.92 35.31
N ILE A 8 -34.83 -21.82 35.00
CA ILE A 8 -34.34 -21.83 34.19
C ILE A 8 -33.55 -21.52 33.44
N ALA A 9 -33.45 -21.11 33.51
CA ALA A 9 -32.78 -20.78 32.84
C ALA A 9 -31.77 -20.85 32.16
N SER A 10 -31.66 -21.03 32.32
CA SER A 10 -30.70 -21.18 31.75
C SER A 10 -30.12 -21.12 30.74
N PHE A 11 -30.26 -21.08 30.41
CA PHE A 11 -29.70 -21.17 29.63
C PHE A 11 -29.02 -20.81 28.81
N LEU A 12 -28.98 -20.68 28.65
CA LEU A 12 -28.54 -20.45 27.85
C LEU A 12 -27.55 -20.17 27.19
N VAL A 13 -27.40 -20.05 27.29
CA VAL A 13 -26.54 -19.80 26.82
C VAL A 13 -25.69 -19.89 26.05
N VAL A 14 -25.69 -20.10 26.04
CA VAL A 14 -24.99 -20.29 25.43
C VAL A 14 -24.35 -20.13 24.52
N CYS A 15 -24.47 -20.26 24.21
CA CYS A 15 -24.10 -20.24 23.36
C CYS A 15 -23.27 -19.83 22.75
N SER A 16 -23.30 -19.50 22.95
CA SER A 16 -22.78 -18.95 22.59
C SER A 16 -21.73 -18.90 22.09
N GLY A 17 -21.34 -19.04 22.36
CA GLY A 17 -20.26 -18.97 22.00
C GLY A 17 -19.70 -19.03 20.90
N ALA A 18 -20.03 -19.58 20.72
CA ALA A 18 -19.66 -19.89 19.75
C ALA A 18 -19.17 -19.29 18.82
N SER A 19 -19.47 -18.59 18.83
CA SER A 19 -19.21 -17.87 17.96
C SER A 19 -17.92 -17.59 17.69
N PHE A 20 -17.28 -18.08 17.99
CA PHE A 20 -16.18 -17.85 17.65
C PHE A 20 -15.76 -18.10 16.54
N SER A 21 -16.10 -17.79 16.07
CA SER A 21 -15.72 -17.62 14.89
C SER A 21 -14.37 -17.13 14.73
N ASP A 22 -13.71 -17.84 14.44
CA ASP A 22 -12.55 -17.68 13.77
C ASP A 22 -12.77 -17.10 12.44
N THR A 23 -13.16 -15.93 12.37
CA THR A 23 -12.96 -15.16 11.18
C THR A 23 -11.48 -14.87 11.13
N GLU A 24 -10.78 -15.70 10.46
CA GLU A 24 -9.44 -15.35 10.07
C GLU A 24 -9.51 -14.02 9.33
N GLU A 25 -9.07 -12.99 9.97
CA GLU A 25 -9.03 -11.65 9.41
C GLU A 25 -8.18 -11.71 8.14
N LYS A 26 -8.85 -11.51 7.02
CA LYS A 26 -8.20 -11.57 5.71
C LYS A 26 -7.03 -10.61 5.66
N LYS A 27 -5.85 -11.13 5.41
CA LYS A 27 -4.64 -10.33 5.33
C LYS A 27 -4.24 -10.14 3.88
N ILE A 28 -3.86 -8.93 3.56
CA ILE A 28 -3.33 -8.55 2.26
C ILE A 28 -1.82 -8.45 2.42
N CYS A 29 -1.10 -9.29 1.71
CA CYS A 29 0.35 -9.34 1.80
C CYS A 29 0.98 -8.74 0.53
N THR A 30 1.91 -7.83 0.72
CA THR A 30 2.74 -7.30 -0.36
C THR A 30 4.16 -7.81 -0.16
N GLY A 31 4.70 -8.48 -1.17
CA GLY A 31 6.02 -9.04 -1.10
C GLY A 31 6.94 -8.51 -2.20
N PHE A 32 8.21 -8.40 -1.86
CA PHE A 32 9.24 -8.20 -2.85
C PHE A 32 10.06 -9.47 -2.93
N GLY A 33 10.19 -9.99 -4.13
CA GLY A 33 11.01 -11.14 -4.37
C GLY A 33 12.03 -10.87 -5.46
N LYS A 34 12.98 -11.72 -5.56
CA LYS A 34 13.93 -11.72 -6.66
C LYS A 34 14.16 -13.13 -7.17
N TRP A 35 14.49 -13.20 -8.44
CA TRP A 35 14.85 -14.45 -9.06
C TRP A 35 16.30 -14.79 -8.71
N THR A 36 16.52 -16.03 -8.33
CA THR A 36 17.88 -16.57 -8.16
C THR A 36 18.47 -16.91 -9.52
N LYS A 37 19.76 -17.18 -9.54
CA LYS A 37 20.44 -17.59 -10.78
C LYS A 37 19.92 -18.93 -11.32
N ASP A 38 19.34 -19.73 -10.43
CA ASP A 38 18.81 -21.06 -10.79
C ASP A 38 17.35 -20.99 -11.27
N GLY A 39 16.80 -19.78 -11.39
CA GLY A 39 15.44 -19.58 -11.87
C GLY A 39 14.35 -19.72 -10.81
N GLU A 40 14.71 -19.81 -9.56
CA GLU A 40 13.74 -19.84 -8.47
C GLU A 40 13.39 -18.43 -7.98
N TYR A 41 12.13 -18.22 -7.63
CA TYR A 41 11.67 -16.96 -7.09
C TYR A 41 11.66 -16.98 -5.56
N THR A 42 12.49 -16.15 -4.96
CA THR A 42 12.58 -16.09 -3.51
C THR A 42 11.97 -14.80 -3.01
N VAL A 43 11.07 -14.91 -2.04
CA VAL A 43 10.48 -13.72 -1.37
C VAL A 43 11.47 -13.22 -0.33
N VAL A 44 11.99 -12.04 -0.54
CA VAL A 44 13.00 -11.44 0.33
C VAL A 44 12.37 -10.71 1.51
N ARG A 45 11.20 -10.14 1.31
CA ARG A 45 10.49 -9.39 2.35
C ARG A 45 9.01 -9.36 2.03
N SER A 46 8.19 -9.69 3.01
CA SER A 46 6.75 -9.55 2.90
C SER A 46 6.23 -8.74 4.07
N LYS A 47 5.26 -7.89 3.80
CA LYS A 47 4.52 -7.15 4.81
C LYS A 47 3.04 -7.45 4.60
N CYS A 48 2.42 -7.99 5.62
CA CYS A 48 0.99 -8.28 5.60
C CYS A 48 0.26 -7.29 6.51
N ILE A 49 -0.84 -6.77 6.02
CA ILE A 49 -1.75 -5.91 6.77
C ILE A 49 -3.16 -6.47 6.66
N THR A 50 -4.02 -6.13 7.59
CA THR A 50 -5.41 -6.56 7.55
C THR A 50 -6.19 -5.81 6.46
N GLU A 51 -7.29 -6.37 6.01
CA GLU A 51 -8.20 -5.70 5.06
C GLU A 51 -8.62 -4.33 5.58
N LYS A 52 -8.90 -4.24 6.88
CA LYS A 52 -9.30 -2.98 7.54
C LYS A 52 -8.20 -1.93 7.47
N GLU A 53 -6.96 -2.31 7.76
CA GLU A 53 -5.81 -1.42 7.65
C GLU A 53 -5.56 -0.98 6.22
N TYR A 54 -5.76 -1.88 5.26
CA TYR A 54 -5.64 -1.57 3.84
C TYR A 54 -6.68 -0.53 3.42
N GLN A 55 -7.94 -0.74 3.76
CA GLN A 55 -9.01 0.22 3.45
C GLN A 55 -8.77 1.58 4.13
N ALA A 56 -8.31 1.57 5.38
CA ALA A 56 -7.95 2.80 6.07
C ALA A 56 -6.82 3.55 5.35
N SER A 57 -5.84 2.83 4.82
CA SER A 57 -4.74 3.45 4.08
C SER A 57 -5.20 4.08 2.76
N LEU A 58 -6.16 3.48 2.07
CA LEU A 58 -6.73 4.04 0.83
C LEU A 58 -7.50 5.34 1.08
N ASN A 59 -8.08 5.48 2.26
CA ASN A 59 -8.85 6.66 2.64
C ASN A 59 -8.03 7.72 3.37
N ALA A 60 -6.74 7.47 3.59
CA ALA A 60 -5.86 8.44 4.24
C ALA A 60 -5.69 9.69 3.37
N PRO A 61 -5.69 10.90 3.96
CA PRO A 61 -5.54 12.13 3.19
C PRO A 61 -4.26 12.20 2.37
N ASP A 62 -3.21 11.55 2.84
CA ASP A 62 -1.89 11.53 2.19
C ASP A 62 -1.67 10.31 1.30
N TYR A 63 -2.72 9.54 1.04
CA TYR A 63 -2.62 8.33 0.22
C TYR A 63 -2.01 8.59 -1.15
N LEU A 64 -2.48 9.62 -1.86
CA LEU A 64 -1.98 9.92 -3.19
C LEU A 64 -0.52 10.36 -3.18
N CYS A 65 -0.11 11.11 -2.16
CA CYS A 65 1.30 11.47 -1.98
C CYS A 65 2.18 10.23 -1.88
N LYS A 66 1.79 9.28 -1.06
CA LYS A 66 2.53 8.03 -0.88
C LYS A 66 2.51 7.16 -2.13
N TYR A 67 1.37 7.07 -2.77
CA TYR A 67 1.19 6.28 -3.99
C TYR A 67 2.06 6.78 -5.13
N TYR A 68 2.07 8.09 -5.40
CA TYR A 68 2.89 8.66 -6.46
C TYR A 68 4.39 8.54 -6.17
N GLN A 69 4.82 8.76 -4.93
CA GLN A 69 6.22 8.58 -4.56
C GLN A 69 6.69 7.14 -4.83
N LYS A 70 5.87 6.16 -4.47
CA LYS A 70 6.17 4.75 -4.68
C LYS A 70 6.22 4.42 -6.17
N SER A 71 5.31 4.96 -6.96
CA SER A 71 5.26 4.74 -8.40
C SER A 71 6.47 5.36 -9.10
N ILE A 72 6.85 6.58 -8.73
CA ILE A 72 8.02 7.27 -9.27
C ILE A 72 9.28 6.47 -8.97
N TRP A 73 9.43 6.03 -7.71
CA TRP A 73 10.58 5.23 -7.32
C TRP A 73 10.67 3.94 -8.13
N LYS A 74 9.55 3.25 -8.29
CA LYS A 74 9.49 1.98 -9.01
C LYS A 74 9.91 2.13 -10.47
N GLU A 75 9.49 3.21 -11.12
CA GLU A 75 9.67 3.39 -12.57
C GLU A 75 10.97 4.10 -12.92
N SER A 76 11.53 4.93 -12.04
CA SER A 76 12.66 5.78 -12.38
C SER A 76 13.93 5.58 -11.54
N GLU A 77 13.79 5.14 -10.30
CA GLU A 77 14.95 4.96 -9.41
C GLU A 77 15.40 3.52 -9.31
N ARG A 78 14.45 2.58 -9.36
CA ARG A 78 14.76 1.17 -9.31
C ARG A 78 15.56 0.79 -10.57
N GLU A 79 16.55 -0.06 -10.41
CA GLU A 79 17.44 -0.45 -11.50
C GLU A 79 16.70 -0.97 -12.74
N TYR A 80 15.66 -1.75 -12.52
CA TYR A 80 14.83 -2.27 -13.61
C TYR A 80 14.13 -1.15 -14.37
N GLY A 81 13.52 -0.19 -13.66
CA GLY A 81 12.85 0.94 -14.28
C GLY A 81 13.79 1.85 -15.06
N LYS A 82 15.00 2.06 -14.51
CA LYS A 82 16.03 2.85 -15.21
C LYS A 82 16.43 2.24 -16.52
N LYS A 83 16.48 0.94 -16.62
CA LYS A 83 16.91 0.21 -17.82
C LYS A 83 15.80 -0.08 -18.80
N GLN A 84 14.56 0.00 -18.36
CA GLN A 84 13.40 -0.39 -19.16
C GLN A 84 13.05 0.63 -20.24
N TYR A 85 13.31 1.91 -19.99
CA TYR A 85 12.91 2.99 -20.89
C TYR A 85 14.10 3.76 -21.41
N LYS A 86 13.93 4.37 -22.59
CA LYS A 86 14.91 5.29 -23.14
C LYS A 86 14.66 6.69 -22.54
N TRP A 87 15.35 6.97 -21.47
CA TRP A 87 15.26 8.27 -20.81
C TRP A 87 15.97 9.34 -21.64
N SER A 88 15.32 10.48 -21.83
CA SER A 88 15.98 11.63 -22.40
C SER A 88 16.98 12.23 -21.41
N GLU A 89 17.98 12.93 -21.90
CA GLU A 89 19.01 13.54 -21.07
C GLU A 89 18.38 14.48 -20.04
N GLY A 90 18.77 14.35 -18.79
CA GLY A 90 18.28 15.16 -17.67
C GLY A 90 16.90 14.79 -17.15
N SER A 91 16.18 13.86 -17.80
CA SER A 91 14.82 13.51 -17.36
C SER A 91 14.77 12.79 -16.03
N LEU A 92 15.73 11.91 -15.76
CA LEU A 92 15.81 11.20 -14.48
C LEU A 92 16.10 12.15 -13.32
N GLU A 93 16.99 13.11 -13.53
CA GLU A 93 17.34 14.13 -12.56
C GLU A 93 16.12 15.03 -12.28
N LYS A 94 15.39 15.40 -13.31
CA LYS A 94 14.18 16.22 -13.18
C LYS A 94 13.10 15.46 -12.42
N ILE A 95 12.90 14.19 -12.73
CA ILE A 95 11.94 13.33 -12.01
C ILE A 95 12.30 13.26 -10.54
N LYS A 96 13.57 13.06 -10.22
CA LYS A 96 14.05 12.98 -8.85
C LYS A 96 13.84 14.31 -8.12
N ALA A 97 14.15 15.43 -8.74
CA ALA A 97 13.95 16.75 -8.13
C ALA A 97 12.46 17.01 -7.83
N LEU A 98 11.58 16.70 -8.77
CA LEU A 98 10.12 16.84 -8.58
C LEU A 98 9.60 15.92 -7.49
N LYS A 99 10.13 14.71 -7.40
CA LYS A 99 9.75 13.76 -6.35
C LYS A 99 10.15 14.27 -4.96
N GLU A 100 11.38 14.77 -4.82
CA GLU A 100 11.86 15.33 -3.54
C GLU A 100 11.07 16.57 -3.14
N GLU A 101 10.79 17.46 -4.10
CA GLU A 101 9.96 18.65 -3.85
C GLU A 101 8.55 18.24 -3.44
N GLY A 102 7.93 17.35 -4.18
CA GLY A 102 6.59 16.85 -3.89
C GLY A 102 6.52 16.17 -2.53
N LYS A 103 7.53 15.34 -2.22
CA LYS A 103 7.61 14.69 -0.91
C LYS A 103 7.72 15.71 0.22
N SER A 104 8.57 16.71 0.08
CA SER A 104 8.73 17.77 1.08
C SER A 104 7.44 18.52 1.33
N LEU A 105 6.69 18.85 0.28
CA LEU A 105 5.39 19.51 0.39
C LEU A 105 4.37 18.62 1.10
N CYS A 106 4.31 17.33 0.75
CA CYS A 106 3.43 16.38 1.42
C CYS A 106 3.76 16.24 2.90
N ASP A 107 5.04 16.16 3.26
CA ASP A 107 5.49 16.03 4.65
C ASP A 107 5.14 17.28 5.47
N LYS A 108 5.04 18.43 4.83
CA LYS A 108 4.60 19.69 5.46
C LYS A 108 3.09 19.85 5.52
N GLY A 109 2.33 18.87 5.08
CA GLY A 109 0.88 18.92 5.05
C GLY A 109 0.29 19.65 3.85
N LYS A 110 1.11 20.14 2.91
CA LYS A 110 0.67 20.78 1.67
C LYS A 110 0.37 19.71 0.61
N LEU A 111 -0.64 18.91 0.87
CA LEU A 111 -0.91 17.70 0.12
C LEU A 111 -1.21 17.96 -1.36
N LYS A 112 -2.06 18.94 -1.67
CA LYS A 112 -2.42 19.25 -3.07
C LYS A 112 -1.22 19.75 -3.88
N GLU A 113 -0.39 20.59 -3.28
CA GLU A 113 0.82 21.09 -3.92
C GLU A 113 1.83 19.97 -4.14
N GLY A 114 2.00 19.13 -3.12
CA GLY A 114 2.87 17.96 -3.20
C GLY A 114 2.42 16.97 -4.28
N GLU A 115 1.12 16.68 -4.33
CA GLU A 115 0.55 15.82 -5.36
C GLU A 115 0.78 16.40 -6.77
N ALA A 116 0.64 17.70 -6.94
CA ALA A 116 0.85 18.35 -8.24
C ALA A 116 2.29 18.15 -8.73
N LYS A 117 3.27 18.29 -7.85
CA LYS A 117 4.68 18.05 -8.20
C LYS A 117 4.96 16.59 -8.53
N LEU A 118 4.39 15.68 -7.76
CA LEU A 118 4.52 14.25 -8.01
C LEU A 118 3.86 13.85 -9.33
N ARG A 119 2.70 14.41 -9.66
CA ARG A 119 2.04 14.19 -10.95
C ARG A 119 2.87 14.69 -12.12
N GLU A 120 3.58 15.81 -11.96
CA GLU A 120 4.48 16.32 -12.99
C GLU A 120 5.60 15.31 -13.28
N ALA A 121 6.17 14.70 -12.25
CA ALA A 121 7.14 13.62 -12.43
C ALA A 121 6.54 12.41 -13.15
N ILE A 122 5.33 12.03 -12.79
CA ILE A 122 4.60 10.91 -13.42
C ILE A 122 4.35 11.20 -14.92
N LYS A 123 4.06 12.44 -15.28
CA LYS A 123 3.89 12.83 -16.70
C LYS A 123 5.15 12.59 -17.49
N ILE A 124 6.31 12.94 -16.97
CA ILE A 124 7.59 12.71 -17.63
C ILE A 124 7.80 11.22 -17.87
N ILE A 125 7.51 10.40 -16.85
CA ILE A 125 7.60 8.94 -16.95
C ILE A 125 6.64 8.43 -18.05
N SER A 126 5.40 8.89 -18.05
CA SER A 126 4.41 8.46 -19.04
C SER A 126 4.82 8.81 -20.46
N HIS A 127 5.34 10.00 -20.68
CA HIS A 127 5.85 10.40 -22.01
C HIS A 127 7.01 9.50 -22.45
N THR A 128 7.91 9.16 -21.54
CA THR A 128 9.04 8.27 -21.86
C THR A 128 8.56 6.86 -22.22
N ARG A 129 7.48 6.40 -21.59
CA ARG A 129 6.93 5.05 -21.86
C ARG A 129 6.24 4.94 -23.21
N MET A 130 5.75 6.05 -23.75
CA MET A 130 5.05 6.06 -25.03
C MET A 130 5.96 6.24 -26.24
N ASN A 131 7.22 6.57 -26.02
CA ASN A 131 8.23 6.73 -27.03
C ASN A 131 9.23 5.59 -27.02
#